data_761bae859e0ecce2b49d8c6125fb126e
#
_entry.id   761bae859e0ecce2b49d8c6125fb126e
#
_cell.length_a   1.000
_cell.length_b   1.000
_cell.length_c   1.000
_cell.angle_alpha   90.00
_cell.angle_beta   90.00
_cell.angle_gamma   90.00
#
_symmetry.space_group_name_H-M   'P 1'
#
loop_
_entity.id
_entity.type
_entity.pdbx_description
1 polymer ?
#
loop_
_entity_poly.entity_id
_entity_poly.type
_entity_poly.pdbx_seq_one_letter_code
_entity_poly.pdbx_strand_id
1 'polypeptide(L)'
;PVMEKPIGMLGGIGWQGKHTNLVSKDFGSWLFLSSIFVDKKINNTHPEIDHCGSCTNCIDICPTNAIVEPYKLDATKCISYLTIEHKGIIDKNMRKLIGNRIYGCDDCLAVCPWNKFAKKSKEISFYPRDDLIEPDLSGFLSLTDEDFRKKFSKSSIKRIGRDRFLRNVLIAVGNSKEKKYKKDIEALLEDESSTVRAMAVWSLKQVIDSNHIENYKKKYFALEKNKNVQEEWLN
;
A
#
# COMPACT_ATOMS: atom_id res chain seq x y z
N PRO A 1 10.81 6.91 18.09
CA PRO A 1 10.68 5.76 17.17
C PRO A 1 11.84 4.79 17.41
N VAL A 2 11.55 3.52 17.35
CA VAL A 2 12.54 2.44 17.50
C VAL A 2 12.73 1.80 16.13
N MET A 3 13.98 1.46 15.81
CA MET A 3 14.32 0.79 14.54
C MET A 3 14.33 -0.73 14.76
N GLU A 4 13.16 -1.35 14.74
CA GLU A 4 12.95 -2.74 15.12
C GLU A 4 13.76 -3.73 14.27
N LYS A 5 13.89 -3.48 12.95
CA LYS A 5 14.61 -4.38 12.05
C LYS A 5 16.12 -4.49 12.39
N PRO A 6 16.88 -3.38 12.51
CA PRO A 6 18.26 -3.45 12.96
C PRO A 6 18.42 -4.05 14.36
N ILE A 7 17.53 -3.72 15.29
CA ILE A 7 17.55 -4.28 16.65
C ILE A 7 17.29 -5.78 16.60
N GLY A 8 16.32 -6.23 15.81
CA GLY A 8 16.05 -7.66 15.61
C GLY A 8 17.27 -8.41 15.03
N MET A 9 18.00 -7.79 14.11
CA MET A 9 19.22 -8.37 13.54
C MET A 9 20.33 -8.45 14.62
N LEU A 10 20.55 -7.38 15.37
CA LEU A 10 21.51 -7.37 16.47
C LEU A 10 21.14 -8.36 17.58
N GLY A 11 19.84 -8.58 17.79
CA GLY A 11 19.29 -9.54 18.73
C GLY A 11 19.30 -11.00 18.26
N GLY A 12 19.82 -11.30 17.05
CA GLY A 12 19.93 -12.65 16.53
C GLY A 12 18.60 -13.27 16.07
N ILE A 13 17.54 -12.46 15.87
CA ILE A 13 16.23 -12.95 15.37
C ILE A 13 16.33 -13.33 13.89
N GLY A 14 17.17 -12.64 13.15
CA GLY A 14 17.38 -12.82 11.71
C GLY A 14 18.30 -11.76 11.15
N TRP A 15 18.40 -11.69 9.83
CA TRP A 15 19.21 -10.69 9.14
C TRP A 15 18.34 -9.74 8.32
N GLN A 16 18.84 -8.57 8.03
CA GLN A 16 18.19 -7.65 7.11
C GLN A 16 18.45 -8.11 5.67
N GLY A 17 17.40 -8.65 5.01
CA GLY A 17 17.49 -9.17 3.65
C GLY A 17 17.66 -8.08 2.59
N LYS A 18 17.95 -8.49 1.33
CA LYS A 18 18.11 -7.57 0.18
C LYS A 18 16.90 -6.65 -0.05
N HIS A 19 15.71 -7.07 0.38
CA HIS A 19 14.47 -6.25 0.37
C HIS A 19 14.34 -5.30 1.57
N THR A 20 15.36 -5.17 2.40
CA THR A 20 15.41 -4.31 3.60
C THR A 20 14.46 -4.68 4.75
N ASN A 21 13.78 -5.80 4.68
CA ASN A 21 13.00 -6.36 5.78
C ASN A 21 13.78 -7.48 6.49
N LEU A 22 13.40 -7.77 7.75
CA LEU A 22 14.03 -8.85 8.52
C LEU A 22 13.63 -10.20 7.94
N VAL A 23 14.58 -11.12 7.84
CA VAL A 23 14.40 -12.52 7.45
C VAL A 23 14.93 -13.42 8.55
N SER A 24 14.14 -14.39 8.95
CA SER A 24 14.50 -15.36 9.98
C SER A 24 14.67 -16.76 9.41
N LYS A 25 15.60 -17.54 9.96
CA LYS A 25 15.76 -18.97 9.66
C LYS A 25 14.56 -19.80 10.12
N ASP A 26 13.88 -19.34 11.19
CA ASP A 26 12.82 -20.11 11.84
C ASP A 26 11.41 -19.73 11.36
N PHE A 27 11.25 -18.50 10.81
CA PHE A 27 9.93 -17.92 10.51
C PHE A 27 9.83 -17.29 9.11
N GLY A 28 10.89 -17.30 8.31
CA GLY A 28 10.92 -16.62 7.01
C GLY A 28 10.88 -15.09 7.16
N SER A 29 10.19 -14.42 6.24
CA SER A 29 10.07 -12.95 6.21
C SER A 29 8.73 -12.42 6.75
N TRP A 30 7.82 -13.31 7.19
CA TRP A 30 6.50 -12.96 7.73
C TRP A 30 6.56 -12.78 9.24
N LEU A 31 7.15 -11.66 9.70
CA LEU A 31 7.35 -11.35 11.10
C LEU A 31 6.75 -9.99 11.46
N PHE A 32 6.00 -9.95 12.58
CA PHE A 32 5.73 -8.70 13.28
C PHE A 32 6.77 -8.49 14.37
N LEU A 33 7.42 -7.34 14.37
CA LEU A 33 8.48 -7.00 15.32
C LEU A 33 7.95 -6.04 16.36
N SER A 34 8.36 -6.25 17.61
CA SER A 34 8.14 -5.32 18.71
C SER A 34 9.38 -5.23 19.59
N SER A 35 9.54 -4.13 20.31
CA SER A 35 10.62 -3.93 21.27
C SER A 35 10.04 -3.71 22.65
N ILE A 36 10.53 -4.47 23.64
CA ILE A 36 10.19 -4.32 25.05
C ILE A 36 11.40 -3.73 25.76
N PHE A 37 11.21 -2.56 26.38
CA PHE A 37 12.26 -1.91 27.17
C PHE A 37 12.20 -2.41 28.60
N VAL A 38 13.33 -2.82 29.13
CA VAL A 38 13.46 -3.30 30.52
C VAL A 38 14.61 -2.60 31.21
N ASP A 39 14.54 -2.44 32.51
CA ASP A 39 15.56 -1.84 33.36
C ASP A 39 16.64 -2.82 33.84
N LYS A 40 16.74 -3.98 33.17
CA LYS A 40 17.69 -5.04 33.50
C LYS A 40 18.74 -5.19 32.43
N LYS A 41 19.98 -5.50 32.84
CA LYS A 41 21.04 -5.89 31.92
C LYS A 41 20.67 -7.24 31.28
N ILE A 42 20.58 -7.25 29.95
CA ILE A 42 20.39 -8.45 29.15
C ILE A 42 21.76 -8.86 28.59
N ASN A 43 22.08 -10.15 28.59
CA ASN A 43 23.29 -10.65 27.99
C ASN A 43 23.24 -10.43 26.47
N ASN A 44 24.40 -10.09 25.90
CA ASN A 44 24.50 -9.86 24.47
C ASN A 44 24.16 -11.14 23.70
N THR A 45 23.35 -10.99 22.67
CA THR A 45 23.12 -11.99 21.62
C THR A 45 24.14 -11.78 20.50
N HIS A 46 24.35 -12.80 19.68
CA HIS A 46 25.17 -12.64 18.48
C HIS A 46 24.29 -12.22 17.31
N PRO A 47 24.66 -11.17 16.56
CA PRO A 47 23.95 -10.80 15.35
C PRO A 47 23.88 -11.96 14.37
N GLU A 48 22.75 -12.11 13.68
CA GLU A 48 22.65 -13.09 12.61
C GLU A 48 23.37 -12.57 11.36
N ILE A 49 24.03 -13.48 10.64
CA ILE A 49 24.69 -13.17 9.37
C ILE A 49 23.73 -13.25 8.20
N ASP A 50 24.07 -12.59 7.10
CA ASP A 50 23.25 -12.62 5.89
C ASP A 50 23.27 -13.99 5.20
N HIS A 51 22.09 -14.44 4.77
CA HIS A 51 21.88 -15.70 4.04
C HIS A 51 21.15 -15.49 2.70
N CYS A 52 21.09 -14.27 2.17
CA CYS A 52 20.49 -13.99 0.87
C CYS A 52 21.29 -14.58 -0.30
N GLY A 53 22.62 -14.71 -0.15
CA GLY A 53 23.49 -15.27 -1.18
C GLY A 53 23.31 -14.59 -2.54
N SER A 54 23.25 -15.36 -3.62
CA SER A 54 23.07 -14.87 -4.99
C SER A 54 21.61 -14.57 -5.38
N CYS A 55 20.61 -14.87 -4.52
CA CYS A 55 19.19 -14.68 -4.83
C CYS A 55 18.82 -13.22 -5.08
N THR A 56 18.05 -12.94 -6.13
CA THR A 56 17.55 -11.60 -6.52
C THR A 56 16.03 -11.52 -6.61
N ASN A 57 15.30 -12.57 -6.27
CA ASN A 57 13.86 -12.68 -6.48
C ASN A 57 13.06 -11.45 -6.00
N CYS A 58 13.41 -10.89 -4.83
CA CYS A 58 12.72 -9.73 -4.27
C CYS A 58 13.00 -8.43 -5.06
N ILE A 59 14.15 -8.33 -5.72
CA ILE A 59 14.51 -7.21 -6.59
C ILE A 59 13.72 -7.32 -7.88
N ASP A 60 13.73 -8.51 -8.48
CA ASP A 60 13.14 -8.77 -9.81
C ASP A 60 11.61 -8.66 -9.80
N ILE A 61 10.95 -9.05 -8.69
CA ILE A 61 9.48 -8.98 -8.56
C ILE A 61 8.95 -7.57 -8.30
N CYS A 62 9.78 -6.62 -7.87
CA CYS A 62 9.32 -5.30 -7.46
C CYS A 62 8.72 -4.50 -8.63
N PRO A 63 7.40 -4.22 -8.66
CA PRO A 63 6.76 -3.61 -9.84
C PRO A 63 7.26 -2.20 -10.15
N THR A 64 7.80 -1.51 -9.14
CA THR A 64 8.24 -0.13 -9.24
C THR A 64 9.77 0.01 -9.22
N ASN A 65 10.51 -1.10 -9.20
CA ASN A 65 11.96 -1.11 -9.03
C ASN A 65 12.40 -0.26 -7.82
N ALA A 66 11.66 -0.36 -6.72
CA ALA A 66 11.95 0.38 -5.49
C ALA A 66 13.20 -0.15 -4.78
N ILE A 67 13.56 -1.43 -4.93
CA ILE A 67 14.82 -2.00 -4.44
C ILE A 67 15.88 -1.72 -5.51
N VAL A 68 16.58 -0.59 -5.36
CA VAL A 68 17.51 -0.07 -6.36
C VAL A 68 18.83 -0.84 -6.41
N GLU A 69 19.22 -1.42 -5.30
CA GLU A 69 20.39 -2.29 -5.12
C GLU A 69 20.07 -3.27 -3.98
N PRO A 70 20.79 -4.39 -3.86
CA PRO A 70 20.69 -5.23 -2.67
C PRO A 70 20.84 -4.40 -1.39
N TYR A 71 19.90 -4.55 -0.45
CA TYR A 71 19.85 -3.86 0.85
C TYR A 71 19.57 -2.35 0.77
N LYS A 72 19.19 -1.83 -0.40
CA LYS A 72 18.94 -0.40 -0.61
C LYS A 72 17.59 -0.17 -1.27
N LEU A 73 16.72 0.52 -0.57
CA LEU A 73 15.35 0.82 -0.98
C LEU A 73 15.17 2.32 -1.21
N ASP A 74 14.64 2.68 -2.38
CA ASP A 74 14.05 4.00 -2.62
C ASP A 74 12.59 3.98 -2.14
N ALA A 75 12.36 4.53 -0.95
CA ALA A 75 11.02 4.54 -0.35
C ALA A 75 10.01 5.31 -1.20
N THR A 76 10.44 6.33 -1.97
CA THR A 76 9.55 7.13 -2.81
C THR A 76 8.92 6.34 -3.95
N LYS A 77 9.51 5.20 -4.31
CA LYS A 77 8.99 4.25 -5.30
C LYS A 77 8.27 3.06 -4.66
N CYS A 78 8.45 2.83 -3.36
CA CYS A 78 7.87 1.67 -2.69
C CYS A 78 6.34 1.79 -2.59
N ILE A 79 5.61 0.82 -3.14
CA ILE A 79 4.13 0.82 -3.11
C ILE A 79 3.60 0.82 -1.67
N SER A 80 4.27 0.11 -0.76
CA SER A 80 3.89 0.13 0.66
C SER A 80 3.97 1.55 1.23
N TYR A 81 5.05 2.28 0.97
CA TYR A 81 5.17 3.68 1.35
C TYR A 81 4.12 4.57 0.69
N LEU A 82 3.91 4.42 -0.63
CA LEU A 82 2.96 5.24 -1.39
C LEU A 82 1.52 5.05 -0.91
N THR A 83 1.13 3.84 -0.58
CA THR A 83 -0.25 3.53 -0.16
C THR A 83 -0.52 3.81 1.31
N ILE A 84 0.52 3.79 2.17
CA ILE A 84 0.37 3.92 3.62
C ILE A 84 0.85 5.28 4.16
N GLU A 85 2.05 5.72 3.77
CA GLU A 85 2.69 6.89 4.39
C GLU A 85 2.58 8.17 3.54
N HIS A 86 2.67 8.04 2.22
CA HIS A 86 2.61 9.19 1.32
C HIS A 86 1.28 9.95 1.44
N LYS A 87 1.37 11.26 1.64
CA LYS A 87 0.22 12.18 1.71
C LYS A 87 0.06 12.89 0.38
N GLY A 88 -1.17 13.03 -0.08
CA GLY A 88 -1.47 13.71 -1.34
C GLY A 88 -1.61 12.77 -2.54
N ILE A 89 -1.50 13.33 -3.73
CA ILE A 89 -1.68 12.63 -5.01
C ILE A 89 -0.45 11.79 -5.33
N ILE A 90 -0.66 10.58 -5.79
CA ILE A 90 0.42 9.70 -6.25
C ILE A 90 0.77 10.04 -7.70
N ASP A 91 2.07 10.05 -8.02
CA ASP A 91 2.59 10.32 -9.35
C ASP A 91 1.95 9.40 -10.41
N LYS A 92 1.63 9.94 -11.58
CA LYS A 92 0.94 9.23 -12.67
C LYS A 92 1.68 7.97 -13.13
N ASN A 93 3.02 8.04 -13.16
CA ASN A 93 3.86 6.91 -13.59
C ASN A 93 3.75 5.73 -12.62
N MET A 94 3.47 6.01 -11.34
CA MET A 94 3.34 4.98 -10.30
C MET A 94 1.98 4.32 -10.28
N ARG A 95 0.90 5.03 -10.67
CA ARG A 95 -0.48 4.53 -10.51
C ARG A 95 -0.73 3.20 -11.21
N LYS A 96 -0.23 3.04 -12.45
CA LYS A 96 -0.35 1.77 -13.20
C LYS A 96 0.45 0.64 -12.54
N LEU A 97 1.65 0.97 -12.03
CA LEU A 97 2.54 0.00 -11.38
C LEU A 97 2.00 -0.48 -10.02
N ILE A 98 1.21 0.35 -9.34
CA ILE A 98 0.52 -0.04 -8.09
C ILE A 98 -0.46 -1.19 -8.34
N GLY A 99 -1.10 -1.22 -9.51
CA GLY A 99 -2.08 -2.26 -9.85
C GLY A 99 -3.31 -2.19 -8.93
N ASN A 100 -3.66 -3.29 -8.29
CA ASN A 100 -4.80 -3.41 -7.37
C ASN A 100 -4.43 -3.32 -5.89
N ARG A 101 -3.22 -2.87 -5.55
CA ARG A 101 -2.73 -2.78 -4.17
C ARG A 101 -3.29 -1.53 -3.49
N ILE A 102 -4.13 -1.74 -2.47
CA ILE A 102 -4.85 -0.65 -1.78
C ILE A 102 -4.15 -0.23 -0.49
N TYR A 103 -3.58 -1.19 0.24
CA TYR A 103 -2.89 -0.95 1.50
C TYR A 103 -1.69 -1.86 1.64
N GLY A 104 -0.50 -1.33 1.46
CA GLY A 104 0.74 -2.09 1.48
C GLY A 104 1.03 -2.82 0.17
N CYS A 105 2.19 -3.49 0.15
CA CYS A 105 2.65 -4.34 -0.93
C CYS A 105 3.68 -5.30 -0.33
N ASP A 106 3.42 -6.57 -0.40
CA ASP A 106 4.25 -7.60 0.20
C ASP A 106 4.93 -8.51 -0.84
N ASP A 107 4.97 -8.10 -2.12
CA ASP A 107 5.52 -8.89 -3.21
C ASP A 107 6.95 -9.36 -2.94
N CYS A 108 7.80 -8.45 -2.45
CA CYS A 108 9.19 -8.77 -2.12
C CYS A 108 9.33 -9.72 -0.93
N LEU A 109 8.37 -9.69 0.01
CA LEU A 109 8.31 -10.64 1.11
C LEU A 109 7.79 -11.99 0.63
N ALA A 110 6.70 -11.98 -0.15
CA ALA A 110 6.01 -13.19 -0.62
C ALA A 110 6.94 -14.10 -1.45
N VAL A 111 7.80 -13.51 -2.29
CA VAL A 111 8.71 -14.26 -3.16
C VAL A 111 9.96 -14.80 -2.44
N CYS A 112 10.18 -14.41 -1.18
CA CYS A 112 11.39 -14.79 -0.45
C CYS A 112 11.48 -16.31 -0.25
N PRO A 113 12.56 -17.00 -0.69
CA PRO A 113 12.69 -18.46 -0.55
C PRO A 113 12.70 -18.92 0.91
N TRP A 114 13.07 -18.06 1.84
CA TRP A 114 13.08 -18.36 3.26
C TRP A 114 11.69 -18.54 3.86
N ASN A 115 10.63 -18.12 3.13
CA ASN A 115 9.25 -18.38 3.56
C ASN A 115 8.86 -19.85 3.62
N LYS A 116 9.68 -20.75 3.08
CA LYS A 116 9.51 -22.20 3.33
C LYS A 116 9.56 -22.55 4.82
N PHE A 117 10.14 -21.70 5.65
CA PHE A 117 10.19 -21.85 7.10
C PHE A 117 9.11 -21.04 7.83
N ALA A 118 8.28 -20.25 7.10
CA ALA A 118 7.21 -19.49 7.70
C ALA A 118 6.21 -20.40 8.42
N LYS A 119 5.80 -19.98 9.61
CA LYS A 119 4.85 -20.71 10.44
C LYS A 119 3.54 -19.94 10.52
N LYS A 120 2.44 -20.65 10.35
CA LYS A 120 1.10 -20.06 10.51
C LYS A 120 0.92 -19.62 11.96
N SER A 121 0.46 -18.39 12.17
CA SER A 121 0.15 -17.89 13.50
C SER A 121 -0.99 -18.72 14.13
N LYS A 122 -0.91 -18.92 15.44
CA LYS A 122 -2.01 -19.48 16.24
C LYS A 122 -2.95 -18.39 16.78
N GLU A 123 -2.58 -17.14 16.63
CA GLU A 123 -3.37 -15.98 17.09
C GLU A 123 -4.44 -15.65 16.08
N ILE A 124 -5.71 -15.80 16.46
CA ILE A 124 -6.88 -15.58 15.58
C ILE A 124 -6.95 -14.15 15.06
N SER A 125 -6.46 -13.16 15.81
CA SER A 125 -6.46 -11.76 15.39
C SER A 125 -5.64 -11.50 14.12
N PHE A 126 -4.76 -12.41 13.71
CA PHE A 126 -3.98 -12.34 12.48
C PHE A 126 -4.64 -13.03 11.29
N TYR A 127 -5.79 -13.69 11.51
CA TYR A 127 -6.52 -14.27 10.37
C TYR A 127 -7.27 -13.17 9.62
N PRO A 128 -7.41 -13.31 8.29
CA PRO A 128 -8.16 -12.36 7.50
C PRO A 128 -9.62 -12.32 7.96
N ARG A 129 -10.20 -11.14 7.96
CA ARG A 129 -11.63 -10.95 8.21
C ARG A 129 -12.41 -11.35 6.96
N ASP A 130 -13.51 -12.05 7.12
CA ASP A 130 -14.33 -12.54 6.00
C ASP A 130 -14.80 -11.42 5.07
N ASP A 131 -15.15 -10.23 5.61
CA ASP A 131 -15.57 -9.07 4.84
C ASP A 131 -14.45 -8.36 4.05
N LEU A 132 -13.21 -8.81 4.21
CA LEU A 132 -12.03 -8.31 3.50
C LEU A 132 -11.37 -9.38 2.62
N ILE A 133 -11.95 -10.58 2.52
CA ILE A 133 -11.54 -11.61 1.57
C ILE A 133 -12.25 -11.32 0.23
N GLU A 134 -11.48 -10.94 -0.79
CA GLU A 134 -11.99 -10.59 -2.14
C GLU A 134 -13.15 -9.58 -2.14
N PRO A 135 -13.02 -8.43 -1.45
CA PRO A 135 -14.12 -7.48 -1.32
C PRO A 135 -14.42 -6.81 -2.67
N ASP A 136 -15.70 -6.58 -2.96
CA ASP A 136 -16.07 -5.70 -4.08
C ASP A 136 -15.67 -4.25 -3.78
N LEU A 137 -14.97 -3.62 -4.75
CA LEU A 137 -14.45 -2.27 -4.58
C LEU A 137 -15.55 -1.19 -4.54
N SER A 138 -16.75 -1.44 -5.12
CA SER A 138 -17.89 -0.52 -5.04
C SER A 138 -18.27 -0.21 -3.59
N GLY A 139 -18.26 -1.22 -2.72
CA GLY A 139 -18.54 -1.04 -1.29
C GLY A 139 -17.52 -0.16 -0.56
N PHE A 140 -16.31 -0.04 -1.10
CA PHE A 140 -15.30 0.88 -0.54
C PHE A 140 -15.45 2.31 -1.06
N LEU A 141 -15.87 2.47 -2.33
CA LEU A 141 -16.02 3.80 -2.93
C LEU A 141 -17.15 4.62 -2.29
N SER A 142 -18.15 3.96 -1.70
CA SER A 142 -19.29 4.61 -1.03
C SER A 142 -19.06 4.96 0.45
N LEU A 143 -17.88 4.63 1.03
CA LEU A 143 -17.64 4.85 2.45
C LEU A 143 -17.60 6.34 2.83
N THR A 144 -18.42 6.71 3.81
CA THR A 144 -18.25 7.96 4.57
C THR A 144 -17.05 7.85 5.54
N ASP A 145 -16.61 8.94 6.15
CA ASP A 145 -15.54 8.87 7.18
C ASP A 145 -15.98 8.04 8.40
N GLU A 146 -17.25 8.14 8.78
CA GLU A 146 -17.81 7.36 9.88
C GLU A 146 -17.80 5.87 9.54
N ASP A 147 -18.29 5.47 8.37
CA ASP A 147 -18.32 4.08 7.93
C ASP A 147 -16.91 3.51 7.80
N PHE A 148 -15.98 4.29 7.25
CA PHE A 148 -14.57 3.92 7.17
C PHE A 148 -13.98 3.64 8.56
N ARG A 149 -14.19 4.55 9.52
CA ARG A 149 -13.68 4.38 10.90
C ARG A 149 -14.29 3.20 11.62
N LYS A 150 -15.58 2.92 11.38
CA LYS A 150 -16.29 1.77 11.93
C LYS A 150 -15.77 0.48 11.30
N LYS A 151 -15.74 0.41 9.96
CA LYS A 151 -15.29 -0.76 9.20
C LYS A 151 -13.87 -1.18 9.55
N PHE A 152 -12.95 -0.22 9.63
CA PHE A 152 -11.53 -0.47 9.94
C PHE A 152 -11.15 -0.25 11.40
N SER A 153 -12.14 -0.31 12.31
CA SER A 153 -11.87 -0.29 13.75
C SER A 153 -10.93 -1.44 14.14
N LYS A 154 -9.95 -1.16 14.98
CA LYS A 154 -8.89 -2.11 15.41
C LYS A 154 -8.00 -2.63 14.27
N SER A 155 -8.05 -2.01 13.09
CA SER A 155 -7.16 -2.31 11.98
C SER A 155 -6.14 -1.20 11.76
N SER A 156 -4.94 -1.55 11.31
CA SER A 156 -3.90 -0.59 10.91
C SER A 156 -4.35 0.30 9.73
N ILE A 157 -5.28 -0.15 8.90
CA ILE A 157 -5.86 0.61 7.79
C ILE A 157 -6.53 1.89 8.29
N LYS A 158 -7.16 1.88 9.47
CA LYS A 158 -7.79 3.07 10.05
C LYS A 158 -6.85 4.27 10.17
N ARG A 159 -5.55 4.02 10.36
CA ARG A 159 -4.50 5.05 10.54
C ARG A 159 -4.34 5.97 9.34
N ILE A 160 -4.57 5.46 8.13
CA ILE A 160 -4.35 6.28 6.92
C ILE A 160 -5.50 7.28 6.66
N GLY A 161 -6.67 7.06 7.24
CA GLY A 161 -7.86 7.88 7.03
C GLY A 161 -8.58 7.54 5.72
N ARG A 162 -9.86 7.97 5.64
CA ARG A 162 -10.74 7.72 4.50
C ARG A 162 -10.16 8.20 3.18
N ASP A 163 -9.68 9.43 3.12
CA ASP A 163 -9.28 10.05 1.85
C ASP A 163 -8.10 9.35 1.18
N ARG A 164 -7.07 8.96 1.97
CA ARG A 164 -5.96 8.19 1.43
C ARG A 164 -6.38 6.77 1.05
N PHE A 165 -7.29 6.17 1.80
CA PHE A 165 -7.85 4.88 1.46
C PHE A 165 -8.62 4.95 0.13
N LEU A 166 -9.55 5.91 -0.03
CA LEU A 166 -10.29 6.11 -1.29
C LEU A 166 -9.37 6.46 -2.46
N ARG A 167 -8.35 7.27 -2.25
CA ARG A 167 -7.30 7.52 -3.26
C ARG A 167 -6.73 6.20 -3.80
N ASN A 168 -6.38 5.28 -2.91
CA ASN A 168 -5.80 4.00 -3.30
C ASN A 168 -6.82 3.08 -3.97
N VAL A 169 -8.06 3.04 -3.47
CA VAL A 169 -9.16 2.29 -4.09
C VAL A 169 -9.44 2.80 -5.50
N LEU A 170 -9.49 4.12 -5.71
CA LEU A 170 -9.67 4.73 -7.03
C LEU A 170 -8.56 4.36 -8.01
N ILE A 171 -7.31 4.25 -7.54
CA ILE A 171 -6.20 3.78 -8.38
C ILE A 171 -6.43 2.33 -8.79
N ALA A 172 -6.83 1.44 -7.85
CA ALA A 172 -7.13 0.05 -8.15
C ALA A 172 -8.29 -0.09 -9.15
N VAL A 173 -9.36 0.68 -8.95
CA VAL A 173 -10.52 0.73 -9.84
C VAL A 173 -10.15 1.23 -11.24
N GLY A 174 -9.39 2.31 -11.34
CA GLY A 174 -8.89 2.81 -12.64
C GLY A 174 -8.03 1.77 -13.36
N ASN A 175 -7.18 1.05 -12.63
CA ASN A 175 -6.35 -0.01 -13.20
C ASN A 175 -7.18 -1.23 -13.67
N SER A 176 -8.32 -1.52 -13.05
CA SER A 176 -9.21 -2.61 -13.48
C SER A 176 -9.86 -2.34 -14.85
N LYS A 177 -10.05 -1.07 -15.22
CA LYS A 177 -10.76 -0.63 -16.44
C LYS A 177 -12.22 -1.12 -16.54
N GLU A 178 -12.80 -1.56 -15.43
CA GLU A 178 -14.16 -2.09 -15.41
C GLU A 178 -15.21 -0.98 -15.41
N LYS A 179 -16.04 -0.94 -16.44
CA LYS A 179 -17.11 0.07 -16.62
C LYS A 179 -18.18 0.03 -15.52
N LYS A 180 -18.30 -1.08 -14.77
CA LYS A 180 -19.27 -1.21 -13.67
C LYS A 180 -19.08 -0.14 -12.58
N TYR A 181 -17.83 0.32 -12.35
CA TYR A 181 -17.50 1.32 -11.33
C TYR A 181 -17.79 2.77 -11.73
N LYS A 182 -18.26 3.00 -12.97
CA LYS A 182 -18.45 4.36 -13.48
C LYS A 182 -19.30 5.23 -12.55
N LYS A 183 -20.45 4.73 -12.09
CA LYS A 183 -21.37 5.49 -11.21
C LYS A 183 -20.74 5.84 -9.85
N ASP A 184 -19.99 4.91 -9.29
CA ASP A 184 -19.33 5.11 -8.00
C ASP A 184 -18.21 6.15 -8.12
N ILE A 185 -17.45 6.13 -9.22
CA ILE A 185 -16.43 7.14 -9.52
C ILE A 185 -17.06 8.52 -9.73
N GLU A 186 -18.19 8.60 -10.47
CA GLU A 186 -18.90 9.84 -10.72
C GLU A 186 -19.33 10.54 -9.43
N ALA A 187 -19.81 9.78 -8.44
CA ALA A 187 -20.19 10.32 -7.14
C ALA A 187 -18.99 10.97 -6.39
N LEU A 188 -17.77 10.49 -6.63
CA LEU A 188 -16.56 10.99 -6.00
C LEU A 188 -15.91 12.19 -6.74
N LEU A 189 -16.44 12.60 -7.89
CA LEU A 189 -15.99 13.84 -8.56
C LEU A 189 -16.36 15.10 -7.78
N GLU A 190 -17.33 15.03 -6.87
CA GLU A 190 -17.77 16.11 -6.01
C GLU A 190 -17.38 15.91 -4.54
N ASP A 191 -16.48 14.95 -4.24
CA ASP A 191 -16.03 14.69 -2.88
C ASP A 191 -15.35 15.92 -2.25
N GLU A 192 -15.46 16.08 -0.94
CA GLU A 192 -14.86 17.20 -0.20
C GLU A 192 -13.32 17.21 -0.33
N SER A 193 -12.71 16.04 -0.37
CA SER A 193 -11.26 15.88 -0.49
C SER A 193 -10.78 16.07 -1.93
N SER A 194 -9.93 17.05 -2.15
CA SER A 194 -9.29 17.27 -3.47
C SER A 194 -8.45 16.08 -3.93
N THR A 195 -7.86 15.33 -2.99
CA THR A 195 -7.11 14.11 -3.32
C THR A 195 -8.02 13.02 -3.88
N VAL A 196 -9.22 12.87 -3.30
CA VAL A 196 -10.22 11.92 -3.78
C VAL A 196 -10.74 12.37 -5.15
N ARG A 197 -11.12 13.65 -5.32
CA ARG A 197 -11.57 14.18 -6.61
C ARG A 197 -10.54 13.99 -7.72
N ALA A 198 -9.26 14.29 -7.45
CA ALA A 198 -8.20 14.10 -8.43
C ALA A 198 -8.09 12.64 -8.89
N MET A 199 -8.14 11.70 -7.96
CA MET A 199 -8.07 10.29 -8.30
C MET A 199 -9.36 9.78 -8.95
N ALA A 200 -10.52 10.36 -8.62
CA ALA A 200 -11.78 10.07 -9.32
C ALA A 200 -11.70 10.50 -10.80
N VAL A 201 -11.16 11.69 -11.08
CA VAL A 201 -10.92 12.14 -12.47
C VAL A 201 -10.00 11.17 -13.21
N TRP A 202 -8.86 10.82 -12.62
CA TRP A 202 -7.93 9.88 -13.24
C TRP A 202 -8.57 8.51 -13.47
N SER A 203 -9.26 7.97 -12.49
CA SER A 203 -9.93 6.67 -12.57
C SER A 203 -11.03 6.67 -13.64
N LEU A 204 -11.82 7.75 -13.72
CA LEU A 204 -12.86 7.92 -14.74
C LEU A 204 -12.27 7.83 -16.14
N LYS A 205 -11.13 8.52 -16.38
CA LYS A 205 -10.41 8.47 -17.66
C LYS A 205 -9.88 7.08 -18.04
N GLN A 206 -9.67 6.19 -17.06
CA GLN A 206 -9.27 4.81 -17.35
C GLN A 206 -10.46 3.91 -17.68
N VAL A 207 -11.66 4.25 -17.18
CA VAL A 207 -12.87 3.38 -17.20
C VAL A 207 -13.81 3.71 -18.37
N ILE A 208 -13.87 4.97 -18.79
CA ILE A 208 -14.75 5.41 -19.89
C ILE A 208 -13.98 5.81 -21.14
N ASP A 209 -14.67 5.79 -22.27
CA ASP A 209 -14.11 6.17 -23.56
C ASP A 209 -13.81 7.68 -23.62
N SER A 210 -12.71 8.06 -24.25
CA SER A 210 -12.22 9.45 -24.32
C SER A 210 -13.25 10.44 -24.83
N ASN A 211 -14.14 10.05 -25.74
CA ASN A 211 -15.18 10.90 -26.28
C ASN A 211 -16.20 11.38 -25.23
N HIS A 212 -16.38 10.64 -24.16
CA HIS A 212 -17.27 11.00 -23.06
C HIS A 212 -16.60 11.90 -22.00
N ILE A 213 -15.28 11.87 -21.89
CA ILE A 213 -14.51 12.66 -20.90
C ILE A 213 -14.72 14.16 -21.08
N GLU A 214 -14.80 14.64 -22.31
CA GLU A 214 -15.00 16.08 -22.58
C GLU A 214 -16.32 16.63 -21.98
N ASN A 215 -17.36 15.84 -21.92
CA ASN A 215 -18.63 16.23 -21.29
C ASN A 215 -18.48 16.41 -19.78
N TYR A 216 -17.76 15.50 -19.11
CA TYR A 216 -17.44 15.62 -17.69
C TYR A 216 -16.52 16.81 -17.43
N LYS A 217 -15.49 16.98 -18.24
CA LYS A 217 -14.57 18.13 -18.15
C LYS A 217 -15.32 19.47 -18.25
N LYS A 218 -16.21 19.61 -19.24
CA LYS A 218 -17.05 20.82 -19.38
C LYS A 218 -17.89 21.09 -18.13
N LYS A 219 -18.44 20.05 -17.49
CA LYS A 219 -19.26 20.17 -16.29
C LYS A 219 -18.46 20.54 -15.05
N TYR A 220 -17.32 19.91 -14.82
CA TYR A 220 -16.63 19.94 -13.53
C TYR A 220 -15.41 20.86 -13.52
N PHE A 221 -14.70 21.05 -14.63
CA PHE A 221 -13.44 21.80 -14.66
C PHE A 221 -13.60 23.28 -14.27
N ALA A 222 -14.64 23.94 -14.76
CA ALA A 222 -14.87 25.36 -14.48
C ALA A 222 -15.21 25.64 -13.01
N LEU A 223 -15.74 24.65 -12.29
CA LEU A 223 -16.13 24.75 -10.88
C LEU A 223 -15.00 24.34 -9.94
N GLU A 224 -13.98 23.63 -10.44
CA GLU A 224 -12.88 23.12 -9.64
C GLU A 224 -11.87 24.23 -9.33
N LYS A 225 -11.56 24.39 -8.04
CA LYS A 225 -10.62 25.42 -7.54
C LYS A 225 -9.23 24.83 -7.24
N ASN A 226 -9.13 23.54 -7.03
CA ASN A 226 -7.86 22.90 -6.70
C ASN A 226 -7.04 22.63 -7.96
N LYS A 227 -5.83 23.19 -8.02
CA LYS A 227 -4.94 23.08 -9.19
C LYS A 227 -4.60 21.63 -9.53
N ASN A 228 -4.36 20.78 -8.56
CA ASN A 228 -4.00 19.40 -8.81
C ASN A 228 -5.16 18.62 -9.46
N VAL A 229 -6.41 18.92 -9.09
CA VAL A 229 -7.60 18.31 -9.73
C VAL A 229 -7.77 18.87 -11.15
N GLN A 230 -7.53 20.17 -11.34
CA GLN A 230 -7.55 20.78 -12.69
C GLN A 230 -6.49 20.14 -13.60
N GLU A 231 -5.29 19.90 -13.09
CA GLU A 231 -4.23 19.20 -13.83
C GLU A 231 -4.63 17.77 -14.25
N GLU A 232 -5.39 17.06 -13.40
CA GLU A 232 -5.93 15.74 -13.78
C GLU A 232 -6.94 15.83 -14.92
N TRP A 233 -7.74 16.89 -15.02
CA TRP A 233 -8.64 17.13 -16.17
C TRP A 233 -7.90 17.48 -17.44
N LEU A 234 -6.77 18.20 -17.34
CA LEU A 234 -6.00 18.69 -18.49
C LEU A 234 -5.11 17.62 -19.12
N ASN A 235 -4.60 16.71 -18.33
CA ASN A 235 -3.68 15.63 -18.74
C ASN A 235 -4.41 14.31 -18.91
#